data_46f480a95bee0e59e6ea524861889719
#
_entry.id   46f480a95bee0e59e6ea524861889719
#
_cell.length_a   1.000
_cell.length_b   1.000
_cell.length_c   1.000
_cell.angle_alpha   90.00
_cell.angle_beta   90.00
_cell.angle_gamma   90.00
#
_symmetry.space_group_name_H-M   'P 1'
#
loop_
_entity.id
_entity.type
_entity.pdbx_description
1 polymer ?
#
loop_
_entity_poly.entity_id
_entity_poly.type
_entity_poly.pdbx_seq_one_letter_code
_entity_poly.pdbx_strand_id
1 'polypeptide(L)'
;MKKLNKLFKYFVYVMPAAVFFSYEPVMRLGVSESMNFELSIPLIWLVLFDLLVIVMMVKKKLLLRDFKKKWVWLLFPVWLSLSVLWSMNFIRGILTAGIIWLLYLAIDGIWTFRKLFDKEFKRVFLKWFFGASLVICAVCILQCVLDLVGVAREYSLICQGCTYAMFGFPHPDGFSIEPQFMGNLLLAPTLVAVWLIIGNHNSTPRTRVQNPCRHRGFGANSRLARLRNVLGVLLLIALLTTLFLTFSRGAIYAFVVGLLVMCGWMVFEAGKERKNVLKRVGLVWGVVILSFGLALNIQGLMAELSPTDDTYKSGVAKVLNQLTLGVVKIDDNSPVDVVENIVENSGTEKAVFDGYVEESTDTRLRLAGAGLKIWSSDYATAAFGVGLGGAGEALYVNNLSPAPKEIVQNQYVSILLETGFVGVSLLIVTIILAVKLILKQKSRTLVLCLMIAYAVSLCFFSGLPNALHIYLLPAVLMFL
;
A
#
# COMPACT_ATOMS: atom_id res chain seq x y z
N MET A 1 -19.81 28.87 -0.51
CA MET A 1 -19.52 27.69 -1.36
C MET A 1 -18.18 27.76 -2.11
N LYS A 2 -17.84 28.87 -2.84
CA LYS A 2 -16.54 28.93 -3.58
C LYS A 2 -15.33 28.67 -2.67
N LYS A 3 -15.24 29.28 -1.48
CA LYS A 3 -14.16 29.05 -0.50
C LYS A 3 -14.08 27.58 -0.05
N LEU A 4 -15.22 26.95 0.26
CA LEU A 4 -15.28 25.53 0.67
C LEU A 4 -14.86 24.58 -0.46
N ASN A 5 -15.29 24.84 -1.71
CA ASN A 5 -14.86 24.05 -2.86
C ASN A 5 -13.34 24.14 -3.07
N LYS A 6 -12.74 25.33 -2.85
CA LYS A 6 -11.28 25.51 -2.93
C LYS A 6 -10.59 24.74 -1.80
N LEU A 7 -11.09 24.85 -0.58
CA LEU A 7 -10.55 24.13 0.57
C LEU A 7 -10.63 22.61 0.38
N PHE A 8 -11.75 22.09 -0.13
CA PHE A 8 -11.90 20.67 -0.46
C PHE A 8 -10.83 20.19 -1.46
N LYS A 9 -10.59 20.95 -2.55
CA LYS A 9 -9.53 20.64 -3.50
C LYS A 9 -8.15 20.61 -2.82
N TYR A 10 -7.85 21.54 -1.91
CA TYR A 10 -6.58 21.56 -1.17
C TYR A 10 -6.41 20.34 -0.27
N PHE A 11 -7.45 19.93 0.46
CA PHE A 11 -7.39 18.72 1.27
C PHE A 11 -7.07 17.50 0.41
N VAL A 12 -7.70 17.36 -0.77
CA VAL A 12 -7.41 16.25 -1.68
C VAL A 12 -6.00 16.36 -2.30
N TYR A 13 -5.48 17.56 -2.54
CA TYR A 13 -4.08 17.72 -2.99
C TYR A 13 -3.06 17.28 -1.95
N VAL A 14 -3.32 17.55 -0.68
CA VAL A 14 -2.42 17.22 0.43
C VAL A 14 -2.56 15.74 0.84
N MET A 15 -3.65 15.08 0.48
CA MET A 15 -3.92 13.68 0.85
C MET A 15 -2.74 12.73 0.56
N PRO A 16 -2.08 12.76 -0.62
CA PRO A 16 -0.96 11.87 -0.87
C PRO A 16 0.19 12.08 0.13
N ALA A 17 0.52 13.32 0.45
CA ALA A 17 1.52 13.60 1.47
C ALA A 17 1.09 13.07 2.84
N ALA A 18 -0.17 13.31 3.24
CA ALA A 18 -0.70 12.84 4.52
C ALA A 18 -0.63 11.31 4.66
N VAL A 19 -1.03 10.56 3.61
CA VAL A 19 -1.01 9.09 3.67
C VAL A 19 0.39 8.50 3.57
N PHE A 20 1.36 9.21 3.01
CA PHE A 20 2.76 8.77 3.00
C PHE A 20 3.44 8.92 4.37
N PHE A 21 2.96 9.82 5.23
CA PHE A 21 3.32 9.86 6.66
C PHE A 21 2.45 8.88 7.45
N SER A 22 2.41 7.61 7.02
CA SER A 22 1.35 6.69 7.40
C SER A 22 1.46 6.20 8.83
N TYR A 23 2.61 6.41 9.49
CA TYR A 23 2.79 5.72 10.75
C TYR A 23 3.35 6.51 11.91
N GLU A 24 4.11 7.54 11.70
CA GLU A 24 4.58 8.27 12.87
C GLU A 24 3.38 8.70 13.72
N PRO A 25 3.16 8.09 14.89
CA PRO A 25 2.12 8.54 15.77
C PRO A 25 2.50 9.91 16.29
N VAL A 26 1.64 10.88 16.04
CA VAL A 26 1.78 12.21 16.67
C VAL A 26 1.62 12.06 18.18
N MET A 27 0.80 11.10 18.60
CA MET A 27 0.56 10.80 20.01
C MET A 27 0.21 9.33 20.21
N ARG A 28 0.82 8.69 21.20
CA ARG A 28 0.47 7.36 21.69
C ARG A 28 -0.27 7.49 23.01
N LEU A 29 -1.48 7.00 23.06
CA LEU A 29 -2.27 6.91 24.28
C LEU A 29 -2.39 5.44 24.65
N GLY A 30 -1.87 5.06 25.81
CA GLY A 30 -2.10 3.75 26.40
C GLY A 30 -3.55 3.67 26.84
N VAL A 31 -4.35 2.84 26.17
CA VAL A 31 -5.77 2.65 26.49
C VAL A 31 -5.96 1.41 27.37
N SER A 32 -5.15 0.37 27.17
CA SER A 32 -5.11 -0.86 27.97
C SER A 32 -3.80 -1.60 27.71
N GLU A 33 -3.52 -2.66 28.49
CA GLU A 33 -2.37 -3.55 28.25
C GLU A 33 -2.42 -4.22 26.87
N SER A 34 -3.62 -4.41 26.33
CA SER A 34 -3.87 -5.02 25.03
C SER A 34 -3.92 -4.01 23.87
N MET A 35 -3.88 -2.70 24.13
CA MET A 35 -4.08 -1.70 23.08
C MET A 35 -3.45 -0.35 23.39
N ASN A 36 -2.65 0.11 22.46
CA ASN A 36 -2.24 1.51 22.34
C ASN A 36 -3.07 2.18 21.22
N PHE A 37 -3.67 3.32 21.52
CA PHE A 37 -4.28 4.16 20.49
C PHE A 37 -3.22 5.10 19.92
N GLU A 38 -3.04 5.04 18.62
CA GLU A 38 -2.04 5.84 17.91
C GLU A 38 -2.73 6.85 17.00
N LEU A 39 -2.54 8.13 17.31
CA LEU A 39 -3.03 9.22 16.49
C LEU A 39 -1.99 9.55 15.41
N SER A 40 -2.18 9.02 14.20
CA SER A 40 -1.30 9.25 13.06
C SER A 40 -1.72 10.46 12.23
N ILE A 41 -0.77 11.02 11.45
CA ILE A 41 -1.04 12.13 10.52
C ILE A 41 -2.17 11.83 9.53
N PRO A 42 -2.23 10.63 8.90
CA PRO A 42 -3.37 10.28 8.03
C PRO A 42 -4.71 10.30 8.74
N LEU A 43 -4.76 9.86 10.00
CA LEU A 43 -6.00 9.85 10.78
C LEU A 43 -6.45 11.28 11.12
N ILE A 44 -5.53 12.15 11.50
CA ILE A 44 -5.83 13.58 11.72
C ILE A 44 -6.37 14.20 10.43
N TRP A 45 -5.69 13.97 9.31
CA TRP A 45 -6.13 14.44 8.01
C TRP A 45 -7.53 13.94 7.68
N LEU A 46 -7.81 12.65 7.93
CA LEU A 46 -9.10 12.02 7.66
C LEU A 46 -10.23 12.68 8.46
N VAL A 47 -10.04 12.90 9.77
CA VAL A 47 -11.02 13.57 10.63
C VAL A 47 -11.29 15.00 10.15
N LEU A 48 -10.25 15.79 9.85
CA LEU A 48 -10.42 17.17 9.38
C LEU A 48 -11.08 17.21 8.00
N PHE A 49 -10.75 16.29 7.12
CA PHE A 49 -11.39 16.17 5.80
C PHE A 49 -12.89 15.84 5.94
N ASP A 50 -13.23 14.91 6.82
CA ASP A 50 -14.62 14.51 7.06
C ASP A 50 -15.47 15.63 7.67
N LEU A 51 -14.90 16.40 8.60
CA LEU A 51 -15.56 17.59 9.11
C LEU A 51 -15.89 18.57 7.98
N LEU A 52 -14.95 18.79 7.06
CA LEU A 52 -15.19 19.63 5.88
C LEU A 52 -16.27 19.03 4.96
N VAL A 53 -16.24 17.72 4.71
CA VAL A 53 -17.24 17.00 3.90
C VAL A 53 -18.65 17.18 4.52
N ILE A 54 -18.79 16.97 5.84
CA ILE A 54 -20.06 17.16 6.57
C ILE A 54 -20.58 18.58 6.38
N VAL A 55 -19.74 19.60 6.63
CA VAL A 55 -20.12 21.01 6.44
C VAL A 55 -20.59 21.28 5.01
N MET A 56 -19.90 20.70 4.01
CA MET A 56 -20.30 20.87 2.60
C MET A 56 -21.60 20.15 2.28
N MET A 57 -21.82 18.95 2.81
CA MET A 57 -23.07 18.18 2.61
C MET A 57 -24.26 18.87 3.26
N VAL A 58 -24.11 19.37 4.50
CA VAL A 58 -25.15 20.12 5.20
C VAL A 58 -25.55 21.37 4.41
N LYS A 59 -24.56 22.19 4.00
CA LYS A 59 -24.82 23.42 3.21
C LYS A 59 -25.50 23.16 1.87
N LYS A 60 -25.28 21.99 1.27
CA LYS A 60 -25.93 21.59 0.01
C LYS A 60 -27.21 20.79 0.21
N LYS A 61 -27.64 20.56 1.45
CA LYS A 61 -28.84 19.76 1.81
C LYS A 61 -28.81 18.35 1.18
N LEU A 62 -27.61 17.72 1.13
CA LEU A 62 -27.41 16.42 0.50
C LEU A 62 -27.53 15.23 1.46
N LEU A 63 -27.36 15.46 2.78
CA LEU A 63 -27.30 14.42 3.81
C LEU A 63 -28.51 13.45 3.80
N LEU A 64 -29.72 13.96 3.57
CA LEU A 64 -30.94 13.15 3.62
C LEU A 64 -31.40 12.66 2.23
N ARG A 65 -31.06 13.40 1.17
CA ARG A 65 -31.59 13.13 -0.18
C ARG A 65 -31.00 11.88 -0.82
N ASP A 66 -29.73 11.57 -0.54
CA ASP A 66 -29.00 10.49 -1.19
C ASP A 66 -28.99 9.18 -0.38
N PHE A 67 -29.45 9.21 0.89
CA PHE A 67 -29.47 8.04 1.77
C PHE A 67 -30.25 6.86 1.17
N LYS A 68 -31.45 7.12 0.61
CA LYS A 68 -32.28 6.08 -0.01
C LYS A 68 -31.60 5.34 -1.18
N LYS A 69 -30.61 6.00 -1.84
CA LYS A 69 -29.88 5.40 -2.97
C LYS A 69 -28.61 4.66 -2.54
N LYS A 70 -28.15 4.91 -1.32
CA LYS A 70 -26.85 4.44 -0.82
C LYS A 70 -26.96 3.39 0.28
N TRP A 71 -28.16 3.00 0.72
CA TRP A 71 -28.37 2.10 1.86
C TRP A 71 -27.60 0.77 1.73
N VAL A 72 -27.50 0.21 0.51
CA VAL A 72 -26.77 -1.04 0.29
C VAL A 72 -25.29 -0.90 0.63
N TRP A 73 -24.71 0.28 0.39
CA TRP A 73 -23.31 0.57 0.76
C TRP A 73 -23.10 0.66 2.26
N LEU A 74 -24.14 0.94 3.02
CA LEU A 74 -24.10 1.03 4.47
C LEU A 74 -24.18 -0.34 5.17
N LEU A 75 -24.62 -1.38 4.47
CA LEU A 75 -24.82 -2.70 5.07
C LEU A 75 -23.54 -3.23 5.70
N PHE A 76 -22.41 -3.14 5.00
CA PHE A 76 -21.15 -3.63 5.53
C PHE A 76 -20.65 -2.83 6.75
N PRO A 77 -20.51 -1.49 6.73
CA PRO A 77 -20.08 -0.74 7.91
C PRO A 77 -21.08 -0.82 9.08
N VAL A 78 -22.38 -0.95 8.82
CA VAL A 78 -23.38 -1.21 9.87
C VAL A 78 -23.16 -2.58 10.50
N TRP A 79 -22.93 -3.62 9.70
CA TRP A 79 -22.61 -4.94 10.20
C TRP A 79 -21.35 -4.94 11.06
N LEU A 80 -20.29 -4.29 10.62
CA LEU A 80 -19.06 -4.12 11.40
C LEU A 80 -19.33 -3.44 12.74
N SER A 81 -20.17 -2.41 12.76
CA SER A 81 -20.56 -1.72 14.00
C SER A 81 -21.38 -2.61 14.93
N LEU A 82 -22.30 -3.40 14.38
CA LEU A 82 -23.08 -4.36 15.17
C LEU A 82 -22.19 -5.46 15.75
N SER A 83 -21.20 -5.95 15.00
CA SER A 83 -20.30 -6.99 15.47
C SER A 83 -19.43 -6.56 16.66
N VAL A 84 -19.30 -5.27 16.93
CA VAL A 84 -18.63 -4.75 18.14
C VAL A 84 -19.36 -5.18 19.40
N LEU A 85 -20.69 -5.38 19.37
CA LEU A 85 -21.49 -5.71 20.55
C LEU A 85 -21.11 -7.04 21.20
N TRP A 86 -20.56 -7.98 20.43
CA TRP A 86 -20.05 -9.26 20.93
C TRP A 86 -18.54 -9.42 20.76
N SER A 87 -17.84 -8.32 20.47
CA SER A 87 -16.39 -8.35 20.30
C SER A 87 -15.68 -8.75 21.59
N MET A 88 -14.73 -9.67 21.48
CA MET A 88 -13.82 -10.01 22.58
C MET A 88 -12.95 -8.84 23.03
N ASN A 89 -12.69 -7.85 22.14
CA ASN A 89 -12.03 -6.59 22.47
C ASN A 89 -12.89 -5.39 22.06
N PHE A 90 -13.83 -5.04 22.92
CA PHE A 90 -14.85 -4.00 22.66
C PHE A 90 -14.26 -2.63 22.32
N ILE A 91 -13.19 -2.21 23.02
CA ILE A 91 -12.57 -0.88 22.81
C ILE A 91 -11.91 -0.83 21.42
N ARG A 92 -11.15 -1.86 21.07
CA ARG A 92 -10.53 -1.98 19.73
C ARG A 92 -11.60 -2.03 18.64
N GLY A 93 -12.69 -2.75 18.91
CA GLY A 93 -13.84 -2.82 18.01
C GLY A 93 -14.48 -1.46 17.73
N ILE A 94 -14.77 -0.64 18.76
CA ILE A 94 -15.32 0.71 18.59
C ILE A 94 -14.38 1.62 17.78
N LEU A 95 -13.08 1.62 18.11
CA LEU A 95 -12.11 2.47 17.43
C LEU A 95 -11.97 2.06 15.96
N THR A 96 -11.91 0.76 15.66
CA THR A 96 -11.86 0.25 14.29
C THR A 96 -13.13 0.60 13.52
N ALA A 97 -14.31 0.42 14.11
CA ALA A 97 -15.58 0.83 13.52
C ALA A 97 -15.62 2.33 13.23
N GLY A 98 -15.14 3.16 14.16
CA GLY A 98 -15.03 4.61 13.97
C GLY A 98 -14.18 4.98 12.76
N ILE A 99 -13.00 4.39 12.60
CA ILE A 99 -12.13 4.62 11.45
C ILE A 99 -12.79 4.18 10.14
N ILE A 100 -13.51 3.07 10.13
CA ILE A 100 -14.24 2.57 8.96
C ILE A 100 -15.34 3.57 8.56
N TRP A 101 -16.09 4.14 9.51
CA TRP A 101 -17.08 5.18 9.23
C TRP A 101 -16.46 6.46 8.69
N LEU A 102 -15.31 6.89 9.22
CA LEU A 102 -14.56 8.02 8.66
C LEU A 102 -14.10 7.73 7.23
N LEU A 103 -13.53 6.56 6.94
CA LEU A 103 -13.16 6.16 5.58
C LEU A 103 -14.37 6.16 4.64
N TYR A 104 -15.50 5.62 5.10
CA TYR A 104 -16.73 5.60 4.31
C TYR A 104 -17.20 7.01 3.98
N LEU A 105 -17.19 7.92 4.94
CA LEU A 105 -17.60 9.32 4.77
C LEU A 105 -16.67 10.08 3.83
N ALA A 106 -15.34 9.86 3.95
CA ALA A 106 -14.35 10.46 3.06
C ALA A 106 -14.55 10.00 1.60
N ILE A 107 -14.72 8.70 1.38
CA ILE A 107 -14.94 8.13 0.03
C ILE A 107 -16.27 8.65 -0.54
N ASP A 108 -17.33 8.70 0.26
CA ASP A 108 -18.62 9.27 -0.17
C ASP A 108 -18.50 10.77 -0.48
N GLY A 109 -17.73 11.51 0.29
CA GLY A 109 -17.42 12.91 0.04
C GLY A 109 -16.70 13.12 -1.29
N ILE A 110 -15.64 12.35 -1.54
CA ILE A 110 -14.89 12.36 -2.80
C ILE A 110 -15.83 12.06 -3.98
N TRP A 111 -16.66 11.04 -3.86
CA TRP A 111 -17.64 10.68 -4.90
C TRP A 111 -18.69 11.76 -5.13
N THR A 112 -19.25 12.31 -4.06
CA THR A 112 -20.32 13.32 -4.10
C THR A 112 -19.84 14.63 -4.75
N PHE A 113 -18.60 15.02 -4.45
CA PHE A 113 -18.00 16.26 -4.95
C PHE A 113 -17.09 16.07 -6.17
N ARG A 114 -17.11 14.91 -6.84
CA ARG A 114 -16.27 14.58 -8.01
C ARG A 114 -16.34 15.57 -9.16
N LYS A 115 -17.43 16.33 -9.30
CA LYS A 115 -17.55 17.38 -10.31
C LYS A 115 -16.53 18.53 -10.13
N LEU A 116 -15.88 18.61 -8.95
CA LEU A 116 -14.79 19.55 -8.71
C LEU A 116 -13.46 19.10 -9.32
N PHE A 117 -13.36 17.85 -9.79
CA PHE A 117 -12.14 17.26 -10.34
C PHE A 117 -12.01 17.54 -11.84
N ASP A 118 -11.78 18.82 -12.16
CA ASP A 118 -11.53 19.32 -13.52
C ASP A 118 -10.10 18.96 -14.00
N LYS A 119 -9.76 19.36 -15.22
CA LYS A 119 -8.44 19.09 -15.81
C LYS A 119 -7.29 19.75 -15.04
N GLU A 120 -7.51 20.93 -14.48
CA GLU A 120 -6.53 21.63 -13.67
C GLU A 120 -6.29 20.89 -12.36
N PHE A 121 -7.38 20.47 -11.69
CA PHE A 121 -7.30 19.64 -10.48
C PHE A 121 -6.42 18.41 -10.73
N LYS A 122 -6.67 17.64 -11.79
CA LYS A 122 -5.91 16.43 -12.10
C LYS A 122 -4.43 16.69 -12.26
N ARG A 123 -4.07 17.79 -12.94
CA ARG A 123 -2.66 18.19 -13.13
C ARG A 123 -1.99 18.53 -11.81
N VAL A 124 -2.67 19.31 -10.96
CA VAL A 124 -2.14 19.72 -9.65
C VAL A 124 -2.03 18.51 -8.73
N PHE A 125 -3.07 17.67 -8.67
CA PHE A 125 -3.06 16.45 -7.88
C PHE A 125 -1.90 15.52 -8.25
N LEU A 126 -1.66 15.26 -9.53
CA LEU A 126 -0.55 14.42 -9.97
C LEU A 126 0.82 15.02 -9.59
N LYS A 127 0.96 16.35 -9.60
CA LYS A 127 2.20 16.99 -9.14
C LYS A 127 2.44 16.75 -7.64
N TRP A 128 1.41 16.93 -6.81
CA TRP A 128 1.50 16.65 -5.39
C TRP A 128 1.74 15.18 -5.10
N PHE A 129 1.04 14.30 -5.82
CA PHE A 129 1.15 12.86 -5.68
C PHE A 129 2.56 12.35 -5.97
N PHE A 130 3.10 12.70 -7.14
CA PHE A 130 4.47 12.30 -7.48
C PHE A 130 5.54 13.07 -6.71
N GLY A 131 5.29 14.33 -6.35
CA GLY A 131 6.18 15.10 -5.48
C GLY A 131 6.34 14.44 -4.11
N ALA A 132 5.23 14.09 -3.46
CA ALA A 132 5.25 13.35 -2.20
C ALA A 132 5.94 11.97 -2.34
N SER A 133 5.67 11.25 -3.44
CA SER A 133 6.31 9.96 -3.72
C SER A 133 7.83 10.07 -3.87
N LEU A 134 8.33 11.11 -4.54
CA LEU A 134 9.77 11.36 -4.68
C LEU A 134 10.43 11.73 -3.34
N VAL A 135 9.74 12.52 -2.51
CA VAL A 135 10.23 12.84 -1.17
C VAL A 135 10.41 11.56 -0.35
N ILE A 136 9.43 10.66 -0.38
CA ILE A 136 9.50 9.37 0.30
C ILE A 136 10.65 8.51 -0.25
N CYS A 137 10.83 8.43 -1.57
CA CYS A 137 11.96 7.71 -2.15
C CYS A 137 13.31 8.27 -1.67
N ALA A 138 13.42 9.61 -1.62
CA ALA A 138 14.63 10.27 -1.11
C ALA A 138 14.88 9.98 0.38
N VAL A 139 13.82 9.94 1.19
CA VAL A 139 13.91 9.57 2.61
C VAL A 139 14.37 8.12 2.77
N CYS A 140 13.80 7.17 2.01
CA CYS A 140 14.24 5.77 2.04
C CYS A 140 15.71 5.61 1.67
N ILE A 141 16.18 6.30 0.64
CA ILE A 141 17.61 6.29 0.27
C ILE A 141 18.47 6.91 1.37
N LEU A 142 18.01 8.03 1.96
CA LEU A 142 18.71 8.67 3.06
C LEU A 142 18.80 7.74 4.28
N GLN A 143 17.75 7.01 4.62
CA GLN A 143 17.77 6.01 5.68
C GLN A 143 18.85 4.95 5.43
N CYS A 144 18.93 4.42 4.21
CA CYS A 144 19.96 3.47 3.83
C CYS A 144 21.37 4.05 4.02
N VAL A 145 21.61 5.29 3.59
CA VAL A 145 22.91 5.96 3.74
C VAL A 145 23.25 6.22 5.21
N LEU A 146 22.30 6.74 5.99
CA LEU A 146 22.51 7.02 7.42
C LEU A 146 22.80 5.74 8.22
N ASP A 147 22.16 4.64 7.82
CA ASP A 147 22.42 3.35 8.45
C ASP A 147 23.86 2.83 8.17
N LEU A 148 24.31 2.95 6.92
CA LEU A 148 25.70 2.60 6.56
C LEU A 148 26.75 3.39 7.33
N VAL A 149 26.50 4.66 7.63
CA VAL A 149 27.42 5.49 8.41
C VAL A 149 27.21 5.36 9.94
N GLY A 150 26.29 4.49 10.37
CA GLY A 150 26.04 4.21 11.79
C GLY A 150 25.20 5.27 12.53
N VAL A 151 24.80 6.37 11.87
CA VAL A 151 24.06 7.47 12.49
C VAL A 151 22.61 7.09 12.79
N ALA A 152 21.99 6.27 11.94
CA ALA A 152 20.59 5.88 12.10
C ALA A 152 20.34 5.06 13.38
N ARG A 153 21.34 4.36 13.91
CA ARG A 153 21.22 3.52 15.12
C ARG A 153 20.91 4.34 16.37
N GLU A 154 21.52 5.51 16.50
CA GLU A 154 21.42 6.32 17.71
C GLU A 154 20.34 7.40 17.61
N TYR A 155 20.06 7.89 16.41
CA TYR A 155 19.21 9.06 16.16
C TYR A 155 18.02 8.82 15.24
N SER A 156 17.76 7.56 14.87
CA SER A 156 16.61 7.27 14.01
C SER A 156 15.31 7.57 14.75
N LEU A 157 14.72 8.70 14.41
CA LEU A 157 13.34 9.05 14.81
C LEU A 157 12.32 8.10 14.15
N ILE A 158 12.74 7.27 13.18
CA ILE A 158 11.85 6.63 12.25
C ILE A 158 11.61 5.19 12.64
N CYS A 159 12.34 4.38 13.04
CA CYS A 159 12.10 3.06 13.63
C CYS A 159 13.42 2.46 14.12
N GLN A 160 13.62 2.53 15.40
CA GLN A 160 14.75 1.84 16.04
C GLN A 160 14.59 0.33 15.83
N GLY A 161 15.35 -0.22 14.91
CA GLY A 161 15.41 -1.65 14.63
C GLY A 161 14.76 -2.12 13.32
N CYS A 162 13.96 -1.27 12.60
CA CYS A 162 13.36 -1.68 11.33
C CYS A 162 14.37 -1.69 10.17
N THR A 163 15.38 -0.85 10.21
CA THR A 163 16.45 -0.79 9.21
C THR A 163 17.46 -1.92 9.38
N TYR A 164 17.60 -2.46 10.59
CA TYR A 164 18.48 -3.60 10.88
C TYR A 164 17.81 -4.94 10.80
N ALA A 165 16.68 -4.99 10.16
CA ALA A 165 15.99 -6.25 10.09
C ALA A 165 16.86 -7.30 9.39
N MET A 166 17.18 -8.34 10.11
CA MET A 166 17.21 -9.67 9.56
C MET A 166 18.41 -10.12 8.75
N PHE A 167 19.11 -9.23 8.02
CA PHE A 167 20.23 -9.61 7.15
C PHE A 167 21.46 -8.70 7.31
N GLY A 168 21.48 -7.84 8.32
CA GLY A 168 22.62 -6.96 8.55
C GLY A 168 22.68 -5.73 7.62
N PHE A 169 21.71 -5.52 6.74
CA PHE A 169 21.61 -4.33 5.91
C PHE A 169 20.21 -3.68 5.94
N PRO A 170 20.11 -2.37 5.65
CA PRO A 170 18.92 -1.61 5.89
C PRO A 170 17.79 -1.97 4.94
N HIS A 171 16.59 -2.08 5.51
CA HIS A 171 15.32 -2.14 4.80
C HIS A 171 14.59 -0.83 5.06
N PRO A 172 14.55 0.11 4.13
CA PRO A 172 13.94 1.41 4.37
C PRO A 172 12.44 1.28 4.57
N ASP A 173 11.91 1.95 5.58
CA ASP A 173 10.49 2.03 5.90
C ASP A 173 9.88 3.40 5.62
N GLY A 174 10.71 4.39 5.25
CA GLY A 174 10.28 5.76 5.00
C GLY A 174 9.72 6.40 6.27
N PHE A 175 8.43 6.76 6.24
CA PHE A 175 7.67 7.23 7.40
C PHE A 175 6.58 6.22 7.77
N SER A 176 6.81 4.94 7.54
CA SER A 176 5.87 3.86 7.85
C SER A 176 6.37 3.04 9.04
N ILE A 177 5.48 2.21 9.62
CA ILE A 177 5.85 1.29 10.72
C ILE A 177 6.94 0.31 10.32
N GLU A 178 6.79 -0.20 9.09
CA GLU A 178 7.51 -1.36 8.60
C GLU A 178 7.79 -1.19 7.11
N PRO A 179 8.86 -1.79 6.59
CA PRO A 179 9.14 -1.81 5.14
C PRO A 179 7.98 -2.34 4.30
N GLN A 180 7.17 -3.25 4.87
CA GLN A 180 5.99 -3.80 4.18
C GLN A 180 4.90 -2.74 3.92
N PHE A 181 4.64 -1.85 4.90
CA PHE A 181 3.72 -0.73 4.70
C PHE A 181 4.27 0.24 3.66
N MET A 182 5.58 0.52 3.70
CA MET A 182 6.23 1.37 2.71
C MET A 182 6.13 0.80 1.30
N GLY A 183 6.39 -0.50 1.13
CA GLY A 183 6.22 -1.19 -0.15
C GLY A 183 4.79 -1.05 -0.69
N ASN A 184 3.78 -1.22 0.17
CA ASN A 184 2.37 -1.06 -0.19
C ASN A 184 1.99 0.37 -0.57
N LEU A 185 2.56 1.38 0.09
CA LEU A 185 2.39 2.79 -0.26
C LEU A 185 2.90 3.09 -1.68
N LEU A 186 4.02 2.48 -2.07
CA LEU A 186 4.63 2.66 -3.38
C LEU A 186 3.89 1.98 -4.53
N LEU A 187 2.95 1.06 -4.26
CA LEU A 187 2.16 0.41 -5.32
C LEU A 187 1.37 1.42 -6.16
N ALA A 188 0.68 2.36 -5.50
CA ALA A 188 -0.13 3.33 -6.22
C ALA A 188 0.70 4.25 -7.13
N PRO A 189 1.74 4.98 -6.66
CA PRO A 189 2.51 5.85 -7.53
C PRO A 189 3.24 5.09 -8.65
N THR A 190 3.70 3.87 -8.37
CA THR A 190 4.36 3.03 -9.38
C THR A 190 3.39 2.61 -10.48
N LEU A 191 2.21 2.08 -10.14
CA LEU A 191 1.22 1.69 -11.13
C LEU A 191 0.63 2.89 -11.88
N VAL A 192 0.46 4.06 -11.24
CA VAL A 192 0.07 5.30 -11.92
C VAL A 192 1.14 5.73 -12.92
N ALA A 193 2.43 5.67 -12.56
CA ALA A 193 3.52 6.00 -13.47
C ALA A 193 3.55 5.06 -14.69
N VAL A 194 3.41 3.76 -14.47
CA VAL A 194 3.28 2.75 -15.54
C VAL A 194 2.09 3.05 -16.44
N TRP A 195 0.90 3.28 -15.86
CA TRP A 195 -0.31 3.60 -16.62
C TRP A 195 -0.14 4.86 -17.49
N LEU A 196 0.52 5.90 -16.97
CA LEU A 196 0.81 7.12 -17.75
C LEU A 196 1.81 6.87 -18.89
N ILE A 197 2.83 6.04 -18.68
CA ILE A 197 3.82 5.70 -19.72
C ILE A 197 3.16 4.89 -20.84
N ILE A 198 2.38 3.87 -20.52
CA ILE A 198 1.72 3.01 -21.50
C ILE A 198 0.55 3.76 -22.18
N GLY A 199 -0.28 4.50 -21.41
CA GLY A 199 -1.53 5.12 -21.85
C GLY A 199 -1.39 6.43 -22.62
N ASN A 200 -0.20 7.01 -22.72
CA ASN A 200 0.03 8.36 -23.29
C ASN A 200 -0.28 8.48 -24.81
N HIS A 201 -0.96 7.46 -25.37
CA HIS A 201 -1.32 7.41 -26.80
C HIS A 201 -2.61 8.16 -27.16
N ASN A 202 -3.54 8.34 -26.20
CA ASN A 202 -4.85 8.93 -26.48
C ASN A 202 -4.89 10.47 -26.51
N SER A 203 -3.75 11.14 -26.38
CA SER A 203 -3.65 12.61 -26.36
C SER A 203 -3.28 13.25 -27.71
N THR A 204 -3.12 12.48 -28.78
CA THR A 204 -3.13 13.07 -30.12
C THR A 204 -4.57 13.24 -30.54
N PRO A 205 -5.05 14.49 -30.73
CA PRO A 205 -6.41 14.71 -31.19
C PRO A 205 -6.60 14.06 -32.57
N ARG A 206 -7.52 13.11 -32.69
CA ARG A 206 -7.99 12.53 -33.95
C ARG A 206 -8.75 13.53 -34.84
N THR A 207 -8.57 14.82 -34.65
CA THR A 207 -9.05 15.88 -35.53
C THR A 207 -7.88 16.53 -36.22
N ARG A 208 -7.21 15.81 -37.11
CA ARG A 208 -6.56 16.45 -38.25
C ARG A 208 -7.67 16.94 -39.20
N VAL A 209 -8.33 18.01 -38.84
CA VAL A 209 -8.85 18.91 -39.84
C VAL A 209 -7.61 19.49 -40.53
N GLN A 210 -7.43 19.10 -41.78
CA GLN A 210 -6.38 19.62 -42.67
C GLN A 210 -6.55 21.13 -42.80
N ASN A 211 -5.80 21.89 -41.97
CA ASN A 211 -5.52 23.27 -42.28
C ASN A 211 -4.08 23.34 -42.82
N PRO A 212 -3.87 23.55 -44.12
CA PRO A 212 -2.56 23.48 -44.76
C PRO A 212 -1.64 24.66 -44.44
N CYS A 213 -2.01 25.64 -43.62
CA CYS A 213 -1.26 26.88 -43.40
C CYS A 213 -0.76 27.11 -41.97
N ARG A 214 -0.05 26.13 -41.37
CA ARG A 214 0.72 26.41 -40.15
C ARG A 214 2.04 25.62 -40.06
N HIS A 215 2.91 25.91 -41.03
CA HIS A 215 4.34 25.59 -40.94
C HIS A 215 5.04 26.73 -40.19
N ARG A 216 5.26 26.57 -38.85
CA ARG A 216 6.37 27.15 -38.06
C ARG A 216 6.04 26.94 -36.57
N GLY A 217 6.64 25.93 -35.94
CA GLY A 217 6.50 25.65 -34.49
C GLY A 217 6.75 24.19 -34.07
N PHE A 218 7.21 23.34 -34.97
CA PHE A 218 7.32 21.87 -34.74
C PHE A 218 8.47 21.44 -33.82
N GLY A 219 9.49 22.29 -33.59
CA GLY A 219 10.69 21.89 -32.83
C GLY A 219 10.55 21.89 -31.31
N ALA A 220 9.85 22.89 -30.76
CA ALA A 220 9.75 23.05 -29.29
C ALA A 220 8.82 22.02 -28.66
N ASN A 221 7.71 21.68 -29.30
CA ASN A 221 6.74 20.70 -28.77
C ASN A 221 7.30 19.27 -28.73
N SER A 222 8.19 18.92 -29.66
CA SER A 222 8.81 17.58 -29.68
C SER A 222 9.86 17.39 -28.58
N ARG A 223 10.62 18.43 -28.25
CA ARG A 223 11.63 18.40 -27.16
C ARG A 223 10.94 18.28 -25.79
N LEU A 224 9.89 19.07 -25.54
CA LEU A 224 9.12 19.00 -24.29
C LEU A 224 8.43 17.65 -24.10
N ALA A 225 7.89 17.04 -25.15
CA ALA A 225 7.31 15.70 -25.10
C ALA A 225 8.37 14.64 -24.79
N ARG A 226 9.55 14.74 -25.37
CA ARG A 226 10.68 13.85 -25.10
C ARG A 226 11.17 13.98 -23.66
N LEU A 227 11.36 15.22 -23.17
CA LEU A 227 11.76 15.50 -21.79
C LEU A 227 10.76 14.91 -20.79
N ARG A 228 9.46 15.09 -21.02
CA ARG A 228 8.40 14.53 -20.17
C ARG A 228 8.46 12.99 -20.10
N ASN A 229 8.75 12.33 -21.23
CA ASN A 229 8.87 10.86 -21.24
C ASN A 229 10.11 10.41 -20.47
N VAL A 230 11.24 11.08 -20.63
CA VAL A 230 12.47 10.78 -19.86
C VAL A 230 12.25 10.96 -18.38
N LEU A 231 11.65 12.09 -17.97
CA LEU A 231 11.32 12.33 -16.55
C LEU A 231 10.34 11.27 -15.99
N GLY A 232 9.38 10.82 -16.79
CA GLY A 232 8.47 9.73 -16.41
C GLY A 232 9.19 8.40 -16.19
N VAL A 233 10.17 8.08 -17.03
CA VAL A 233 11.00 6.86 -16.88
C VAL A 233 11.91 6.96 -15.65
N LEU A 234 12.56 8.11 -15.44
CA LEU A 234 13.40 8.34 -14.25
C LEU A 234 12.59 8.26 -12.95
N LEU A 235 11.40 8.81 -12.93
CA LEU A 235 10.46 8.68 -11.82
C LEU A 235 10.12 7.22 -11.56
N LEU A 236 9.82 6.44 -12.61
CA LEU A 236 9.50 5.03 -12.48
C LEU A 236 10.69 4.22 -11.96
N ILE A 237 11.92 4.52 -12.41
CA ILE A 237 13.15 3.91 -11.88
C ILE A 237 13.28 4.19 -10.38
N ALA A 238 13.13 5.45 -9.95
CA ALA A 238 13.22 5.81 -8.55
C ALA A 238 12.19 5.08 -7.67
N LEU A 239 10.92 5.05 -8.11
CA LEU A 239 9.84 4.38 -7.40
C LEU A 239 10.08 2.86 -7.31
N LEU A 240 10.47 2.22 -8.41
CA LEU A 240 10.71 0.77 -8.46
C LEU A 240 11.94 0.37 -7.65
N THR A 241 13.04 1.11 -7.79
CA THR A 241 14.24 0.82 -7.00
C THR A 241 13.95 0.92 -5.52
N THR A 242 13.22 1.96 -5.08
CA THR A 242 12.81 2.09 -3.67
C THR A 242 11.85 0.96 -3.25
N LEU A 243 10.88 0.59 -4.09
CA LEU A 243 9.98 -0.54 -3.82
C LEU A 243 10.77 -1.84 -3.60
N PHE A 244 11.75 -2.12 -4.47
CA PHE A 244 12.58 -3.32 -4.34
C PHE A 244 13.51 -3.25 -3.12
N LEU A 245 14.02 -2.07 -2.74
CA LEU A 245 14.82 -1.89 -1.53
C LEU A 245 14.07 -2.15 -0.24
N THR A 246 12.73 -2.03 -0.22
CA THR A 246 11.93 -2.38 0.97
C THR A 246 11.93 -3.87 1.29
N PHE A 247 12.31 -4.75 0.35
CA PHE A 247 12.22 -6.21 0.47
C PHE A 247 10.87 -6.76 0.91
N SER A 248 9.82 -5.96 0.81
CA SER A 248 8.47 -6.40 1.09
C SER A 248 7.98 -7.38 0.03
N ARG A 249 8.10 -8.67 0.30
CA ARG A 249 7.65 -9.76 -0.60
C ARG A 249 6.20 -9.56 -1.04
N GLY A 250 5.33 -9.26 -0.08
CA GLY A 250 3.90 -9.03 -0.36
C GLY A 250 3.67 -7.85 -1.32
N ALA A 251 4.40 -6.74 -1.16
CA ALA A 251 4.29 -5.59 -2.04
C ALA A 251 4.90 -5.85 -3.42
N ILE A 252 6.03 -6.56 -3.48
CA ILE A 252 6.68 -6.92 -4.76
C ILE A 252 5.77 -7.86 -5.57
N TYR A 253 5.22 -8.91 -4.96
CA TYR A 253 4.26 -9.79 -5.64
C TYR A 253 2.99 -9.06 -6.07
N ALA A 254 2.46 -8.21 -5.20
CA ALA A 254 1.31 -7.35 -5.52
C ALA A 254 1.59 -6.44 -6.72
N PHE A 255 2.77 -5.82 -6.78
CA PHE A 255 3.21 -5.02 -7.91
C PHE A 255 3.28 -5.85 -9.20
N VAL A 256 3.95 -7.01 -9.17
CA VAL A 256 4.10 -7.88 -10.34
C VAL A 256 2.74 -8.31 -10.89
N VAL A 257 1.83 -8.78 -10.02
CA VAL A 257 0.46 -9.17 -10.44
C VAL A 257 -0.30 -7.96 -11.00
N GLY A 258 -0.28 -6.82 -10.32
CA GLY A 258 -0.92 -5.59 -10.80
C GLY A 258 -0.36 -5.12 -12.14
N LEU A 259 0.96 -5.21 -12.35
CA LEU A 259 1.63 -4.88 -13.60
C LEU A 259 1.23 -5.84 -14.74
N LEU A 260 1.23 -7.15 -14.50
CA LEU A 260 0.84 -8.15 -15.49
C LEU A 260 -0.59 -7.94 -15.95
N VAL A 261 -1.52 -7.73 -15.00
CA VAL A 261 -2.93 -7.46 -15.32
C VAL A 261 -3.06 -6.14 -16.09
N MET A 262 -2.34 -5.09 -15.69
CA MET A 262 -2.38 -3.78 -16.36
C MET A 262 -1.84 -3.89 -17.78
N CYS A 263 -0.68 -4.51 -17.99
CA CYS A 263 -0.10 -4.70 -19.30
C CYS A 263 -1.01 -5.54 -20.21
N GLY A 264 -1.53 -6.65 -19.72
CA GLY A 264 -2.47 -7.52 -20.45
C GLY A 264 -3.73 -6.77 -20.88
N TRP A 265 -4.36 -6.04 -19.95
CA TRP A 265 -5.54 -5.26 -20.21
C TRP A 265 -5.31 -4.15 -21.24
N MET A 266 -4.22 -3.37 -21.08
CA MET A 266 -3.92 -2.29 -22.00
C MET A 266 -3.55 -2.79 -23.40
N VAL A 267 -2.88 -3.95 -23.52
CA VAL A 267 -2.62 -4.60 -24.81
C VAL A 267 -3.92 -5.12 -25.45
N PHE A 268 -4.84 -5.65 -24.63
CA PHE A 268 -6.15 -6.10 -25.09
C PHE A 268 -7.01 -4.93 -25.61
N GLU A 269 -7.06 -3.80 -24.90
CA GLU A 269 -7.82 -2.61 -25.30
C GLU A 269 -7.18 -1.84 -26.48
N ALA A 270 -5.90 -2.08 -26.77
CA ALA A 270 -5.15 -1.26 -27.74
C ALA A 270 -5.59 -1.41 -29.20
N GLY A 271 -6.28 -2.49 -29.60
CA GLY A 271 -6.76 -2.72 -30.96
C GLY A 271 -5.67 -2.51 -32.01
N LYS A 272 -5.86 -1.53 -32.93
CA LYS A 272 -4.90 -1.21 -34.02
C LYS A 272 -3.55 -0.67 -33.51
N GLU A 273 -3.50 -0.11 -32.30
CA GLU A 273 -2.31 0.47 -31.70
C GLU A 273 -1.46 -0.55 -30.90
N ARG A 274 -1.81 -1.83 -30.96
CA ARG A 274 -1.20 -2.90 -30.18
C ARG A 274 0.33 -2.94 -30.28
N LYS A 275 0.90 -2.72 -31.48
CA LYS A 275 2.36 -2.69 -31.66
C LYS A 275 3.04 -1.57 -30.84
N ASN A 276 2.43 -0.38 -30.78
CA ASN A 276 2.96 0.74 -30.02
C ASN A 276 2.82 0.53 -28.51
N VAL A 277 1.71 -0.07 -28.07
CA VAL A 277 1.50 -0.44 -26.67
C VAL A 277 2.50 -1.52 -26.25
N LEU A 278 2.72 -2.56 -27.06
CA LEU A 278 3.71 -3.60 -26.79
C LEU A 278 5.14 -3.05 -26.65
N LYS A 279 5.55 -2.11 -27.50
CA LYS A 279 6.87 -1.43 -27.35
C LYS A 279 6.99 -0.72 -26.00
N ARG A 280 5.93 -0.07 -25.52
CA ARG A 280 5.94 0.61 -24.21
C ARG A 280 5.90 -0.38 -23.04
N VAL A 281 5.15 -1.45 -23.19
CA VAL A 281 5.16 -2.56 -22.23
C VAL A 281 6.59 -3.14 -22.14
N GLY A 282 7.24 -3.37 -23.27
CA GLY A 282 8.65 -3.79 -23.29
C GLY A 282 9.59 -2.79 -22.60
N LEU A 283 9.39 -1.49 -22.83
CA LEU A 283 10.13 -0.44 -22.11
C LEU A 283 9.91 -0.52 -20.59
N VAL A 284 8.64 -0.68 -20.14
CA VAL A 284 8.32 -0.78 -18.72
C VAL A 284 9.00 -2.02 -18.10
N TRP A 285 8.94 -3.18 -18.74
CA TRP A 285 9.63 -4.37 -18.25
C TRP A 285 11.15 -4.20 -18.23
N GLY A 286 11.75 -3.52 -19.22
CA GLY A 286 13.16 -3.16 -19.20
C GLY A 286 13.51 -2.27 -18.01
N VAL A 287 12.64 -1.30 -17.67
CA VAL A 287 12.81 -0.45 -16.48
C VAL A 287 12.65 -1.26 -15.18
N VAL A 288 11.72 -2.22 -15.11
CA VAL A 288 11.55 -3.11 -13.96
C VAL A 288 12.82 -3.91 -13.71
N ILE A 289 13.35 -4.55 -14.76
CA ILE A 289 14.59 -5.34 -14.66
C ILE A 289 15.79 -4.47 -14.25
N LEU A 290 15.92 -3.28 -14.85
CA LEU A 290 16.97 -2.33 -14.50
C LEU A 290 16.87 -1.90 -13.03
N SER A 291 15.66 -1.54 -12.57
CA SER A 291 15.44 -1.09 -11.19
C SER A 291 15.68 -2.21 -10.18
N PHE A 292 15.31 -3.44 -10.51
CA PHE A 292 15.62 -4.61 -9.71
C PHE A 292 17.12 -4.86 -9.62
N GLY A 293 17.83 -4.81 -10.76
CA GLY A 293 19.29 -4.90 -10.79
C GLY A 293 19.98 -3.79 -9.99
N LEU A 294 19.45 -2.55 -10.04
CA LEU A 294 19.96 -1.43 -9.21
C LEU A 294 19.76 -1.72 -7.72
N ALA A 295 18.58 -2.21 -7.32
CA ALA A 295 18.31 -2.55 -5.93
C ALA A 295 19.24 -3.67 -5.43
N LEU A 296 19.44 -4.73 -6.22
CA LEU A 296 20.40 -5.80 -5.91
C LEU A 296 21.82 -5.28 -5.74
N ASN A 297 22.27 -4.40 -6.65
CA ASN A 297 23.61 -3.81 -6.57
C ASN A 297 23.76 -2.93 -5.33
N ILE A 298 22.76 -2.09 -5.01
CA ILE A 298 22.78 -1.28 -3.80
C ILE A 298 22.88 -2.18 -2.57
N GLN A 299 22.11 -3.25 -2.49
CA GLN A 299 22.14 -4.17 -1.34
C GLN A 299 23.47 -4.95 -1.26
N GLY A 300 23.98 -5.39 -2.40
CA GLY A 300 25.30 -6.02 -2.43
C GLY A 300 26.41 -5.11 -1.91
N LEU A 301 26.43 -3.85 -2.36
CA LEU A 301 27.39 -2.85 -1.87
C LEU A 301 27.19 -2.54 -0.38
N MET A 302 25.95 -2.50 0.10
CA MET A 302 25.65 -2.30 1.51
C MET A 302 26.13 -3.46 2.37
N ALA A 303 25.97 -4.70 1.91
CA ALA A 303 26.51 -5.88 2.59
C ALA A 303 28.04 -5.80 2.70
N GLU A 304 28.73 -5.40 1.62
CA GLU A 304 30.19 -5.26 1.58
C GLU A 304 30.69 -4.13 2.51
N LEU A 305 29.92 -3.04 2.64
CA LEU A 305 30.24 -1.92 3.51
C LEU A 305 29.71 -2.09 4.95
N SER A 306 28.98 -3.16 5.22
CA SER A 306 28.42 -3.43 6.54
C SER A 306 29.51 -3.82 7.53
N PRO A 307 29.40 -3.41 8.80
CA PRO A 307 30.32 -3.85 9.86
C PRO A 307 30.22 -5.35 10.18
N THR A 308 29.36 -6.12 9.50
CA THR A 308 29.16 -7.56 9.69
C THR A 308 30.05 -8.44 8.81
N ASP A 309 31.05 -7.91 8.11
CA ASP A 309 31.95 -8.60 7.19
C ASP A 309 31.25 -9.37 6.04
N ASP A 310 29.99 -9.03 5.74
CA ASP A 310 29.26 -9.60 4.63
C ASP A 310 29.85 -9.15 3.28
N THR A 311 29.93 -10.06 2.32
CA THR A 311 30.41 -9.75 0.97
C THR A 311 29.26 -9.34 0.05
N TYR A 312 29.59 -8.66 -1.06
CA TYR A 312 28.62 -8.34 -2.11
C TYR A 312 27.83 -9.57 -2.58
N LYS A 313 28.53 -10.70 -2.79
CA LYS A 313 27.92 -11.96 -3.22
C LYS A 313 26.91 -12.46 -2.18
N SER A 314 27.27 -12.43 -0.91
CA SER A 314 26.40 -12.81 0.20
C SER A 314 25.16 -11.92 0.25
N GLY A 315 25.31 -10.61 0.13
CA GLY A 315 24.16 -9.68 0.10
C GLY A 315 23.18 -9.99 -1.04
N VAL A 316 23.66 -10.23 -2.26
CA VAL A 316 22.82 -10.61 -3.41
C VAL A 316 22.16 -11.98 -3.21
N ALA A 317 22.89 -12.96 -2.69
CA ALA A 317 22.38 -14.29 -2.41
C ALA A 317 21.25 -14.27 -1.38
N LYS A 318 21.43 -13.53 -0.27
CA LYS A 318 20.42 -13.33 0.77
C LYS A 318 19.14 -12.72 0.22
N VAL A 319 19.27 -11.68 -0.64
CA VAL A 319 18.11 -11.03 -1.28
C VAL A 319 17.35 -11.99 -2.18
N LEU A 320 18.06 -12.74 -3.02
CA LEU A 320 17.42 -13.69 -3.94
C LEU A 320 16.75 -14.84 -3.18
N ASN A 321 17.38 -15.37 -2.15
CA ASN A 321 16.77 -16.37 -1.27
C ASN A 321 15.48 -15.84 -0.64
N GLN A 322 15.49 -14.63 -0.10
CA GLN A 322 14.29 -14.01 0.51
C GLN A 322 13.17 -13.79 -0.51
N LEU A 323 13.47 -13.26 -1.69
CA LEU A 323 12.45 -12.97 -2.71
C LEU A 323 11.88 -14.24 -3.35
N THR A 324 12.64 -15.33 -3.37
CA THR A 324 12.19 -16.60 -3.96
C THR A 324 11.63 -17.58 -2.92
N LEU A 325 11.44 -17.15 -1.67
CA LEU A 325 10.95 -17.99 -0.57
C LEU A 325 11.84 -19.25 -0.36
N GLY A 326 13.15 -19.10 -0.52
CA GLY A 326 14.11 -20.20 -0.38
C GLY A 326 14.23 -21.14 -1.58
N VAL A 327 13.51 -20.89 -2.69
CA VAL A 327 13.59 -21.73 -3.89
C VAL A 327 14.94 -21.57 -4.59
N VAL A 328 15.51 -20.36 -4.63
CA VAL A 328 16.83 -20.09 -5.19
C VAL A 328 17.83 -19.98 -4.04
N LYS A 329 18.56 -21.04 -3.77
CA LYS A 329 19.71 -21.05 -2.86
C LYS A 329 20.96 -20.83 -3.70
N ILE A 330 21.65 -19.73 -3.47
CA ILE A 330 23.01 -19.51 -4.00
C ILE A 330 23.93 -19.97 -2.88
N ASP A 331 24.74 -21.01 -3.16
CA ASP A 331 25.75 -21.51 -2.22
C ASP A 331 26.67 -20.33 -1.83
N ASP A 332 26.48 -19.84 -0.64
CA ASP A 332 27.33 -18.86 -0.02
C ASP A 332 28.32 -19.64 0.86
N ASN A 333 29.58 -19.75 0.41
CA ASN A 333 30.65 -20.32 1.21
C ASN A 333 31.09 -19.37 2.33
N SER A 334 30.20 -18.48 2.78
CA SER A 334 30.44 -17.63 3.95
C SER A 334 30.50 -18.55 5.18
N PRO A 335 31.49 -18.42 6.04
CA PRO A 335 31.57 -19.27 7.22
C PRO A 335 30.34 -18.94 8.13
N VAL A 336 29.49 -19.93 8.27
CA VAL A 336 28.32 -19.95 9.18
C VAL A 336 28.80 -19.80 10.66
N ASP A 337 30.08 -20.00 10.90
CA ASP A 337 30.73 -20.13 12.21
C ASP A 337 30.69 -18.84 13.05
N VAL A 338 30.52 -17.64 12.45
CA VAL A 338 30.54 -16.38 13.19
C VAL A 338 29.21 -16.11 13.92
N VAL A 339 28.12 -16.70 13.46
CA VAL A 339 26.79 -16.44 14.02
C VAL A 339 26.45 -17.37 15.17
N GLU A 340 26.98 -18.62 15.19
CA GLU A 340 26.80 -19.53 16.32
C GLU A 340 27.34 -18.92 17.64
N ASN A 341 28.45 -18.21 17.60
CA ASN A 341 29.04 -17.59 18.80
C ASN A 341 28.26 -16.39 19.35
N ILE A 342 27.42 -15.73 18.56
CA ILE A 342 26.56 -14.62 19.02
C ILE A 342 25.26 -15.15 19.62
N VAL A 343 24.75 -16.27 19.13
CA VAL A 343 23.50 -16.88 19.57
C VAL A 343 23.66 -17.61 20.91
N GLU A 344 24.80 -18.24 21.17
CA GLU A 344 25.08 -18.92 22.47
C GLU A 344 25.02 -17.97 23.66
N ASN A 345 25.32 -16.68 23.45
CA ASN A 345 25.34 -15.67 24.53
C ASN A 345 23.99 -14.95 24.75
N SER A 346 22.99 -15.10 23.88
CA SER A 346 21.74 -14.36 23.94
C SER A 346 20.51 -15.16 24.38
N GLY A 347 20.65 -16.49 24.61
CA GLY A 347 19.54 -17.34 25.09
C GLY A 347 18.34 -17.46 24.15
N THR A 348 18.44 -16.96 22.92
CA THR A 348 17.42 -17.10 21.88
C THR A 348 17.89 -18.10 20.85
N GLU A 349 17.36 -19.31 20.95
CA GLU A 349 17.63 -20.39 20.02
C GLU A 349 17.25 -20.02 18.58
N LYS A 350 18.20 -20.24 17.67
CA LYS A 350 18.03 -20.47 16.23
C LYS A 350 17.14 -19.52 15.45
N ALA A 351 17.64 -18.35 15.13
CA ALA A 351 17.12 -17.60 13.99
C ALA A 351 18.27 -17.09 13.13
N VAL A 352 19.01 -17.98 12.55
CA VAL A 352 20.11 -17.62 11.65
C VAL A 352 19.68 -17.86 10.22
N PHE A 353 19.71 -16.80 9.45
CA PHE A 353 19.63 -16.58 8.02
C PHE A 353 18.76 -17.52 7.16
N ASP A 354 18.96 -18.83 7.18
CA ASP A 354 18.11 -19.78 6.45
C ASP A 354 16.72 -19.93 7.07
N GLY A 355 16.61 -19.81 8.39
CA GLY A 355 15.36 -19.97 9.12
C GLY A 355 14.43 -18.76 9.12
N TYR A 356 14.94 -17.53 8.91
CA TYR A 356 14.09 -16.33 9.06
C TYR A 356 12.97 -16.24 8.01
N VAL A 357 13.25 -16.51 6.74
CA VAL A 357 12.22 -16.49 5.68
C VAL A 357 11.18 -17.57 5.95
N GLU A 358 11.61 -18.73 6.37
CA GLU A 358 10.79 -19.86 6.76
C GLU A 358 9.98 -19.53 8.02
N GLU A 359 10.62 -19.00 9.06
CA GLU A 359 9.99 -18.63 10.32
C GLU A 359 8.94 -17.51 10.15
N SER A 360 9.25 -16.43 9.41
CA SER A 360 8.29 -15.36 9.12
C SER A 360 7.11 -15.84 8.29
N THR A 361 7.34 -16.76 7.35
CA THR A 361 6.27 -17.36 6.54
C THR A 361 5.46 -18.33 7.39
N ASP A 362 6.12 -19.19 8.17
CA ASP A 362 5.47 -20.16 9.07
C ASP A 362 4.61 -19.46 10.12
N THR A 363 5.12 -18.40 10.75
CA THR A 363 4.36 -17.61 11.73
C THR A 363 3.07 -17.04 11.12
N ARG A 364 3.13 -16.51 9.89
CA ARG A 364 1.94 -16.01 9.18
C ARG A 364 0.96 -17.11 8.85
N LEU A 365 1.44 -18.24 8.36
CA LEU A 365 0.60 -19.40 8.06
C LEU A 365 -0.01 -19.99 9.34
N ARG A 366 0.77 -20.08 10.40
CA ARG A 366 0.32 -20.54 11.71
C ARG A 366 -0.78 -19.65 12.28
N LEU A 367 -0.58 -18.33 12.29
CA LEU A 367 -1.59 -17.38 12.76
C LEU A 367 -2.85 -17.38 11.87
N ALA A 368 -2.70 -17.49 10.57
CA ALA A 368 -3.84 -17.61 9.66
C ALA A 368 -4.59 -18.94 9.88
N GLY A 369 -3.86 -20.05 9.99
CA GLY A 369 -4.44 -21.37 10.33
C GLY A 369 -5.14 -21.39 11.68
N ALA A 370 -4.55 -20.76 12.70
CA ALA A 370 -5.15 -20.59 14.02
C ALA A 370 -6.45 -19.78 13.93
N GLY A 371 -6.45 -18.67 13.17
CA GLY A 371 -7.66 -17.88 12.93
C GLY A 371 -8.77 -18.69 12.26
N LEU A 372 -8.44 -19.49 11.25
CA LEU A 372 -9.42 -20.37 10.58
C LEU A 372 -9.94 -21.46 11.52
N LYS A 373 -9.08 -22.01 12.39
CA LYS A 373 -9.48 -23.01 13.40
C LYS A 373 -10.48 -22.43 14.39
N ILE A 374 -10.26 -21.22 14.91
CA ILE A 374 -11.20 -20.54 15.79
C ILE A 374 -12.49 -20.22 15.03
N TRP A 375 -12.42 -19.68 13.82
CA TRP A 375 -13.59 -19.36 13.03
C TRP A 375 -14.51 -20.58 12.80
N SER A 376 -13.93 -21.75 12.58
CA SER A 376 -14.68 -23.00 12.34
C SER A 376 -15.02 -23.79 13.61
N SER A 377 -14.78 -23.26 14.81
CA SER A 377 -14.97 -23.98 16.06
C SER A 377 -16.44 -24.26 16.38
N ASP A 378 -17.33 -23.34 16.00
CA ASP A 378 -18.77 -23.47 16.20
C ASP A 378 -19.56 -22.68 15.15
N TYR A 379 -20.86 -22.97 15.01
CA TYR A 379 -21.72 -22.34 13.98
C TYR A 379 -21.92 -20.84 14.20
N ALA A 380 -21.96 -20.35 15.43
CA ALA A 380 -22.15 -18.93 15.71
C ALA A 380 -20.92 -18.12 15.32
N THR A 381 -19.73 -18.62 15.71
CA THR A 381 -18.44 -18.02 15.31
C THR A 381 -18.25 -18.09 13.78
N ALA A 382 -18.62 -19.19 13.14
CA ALA A 382 -18.56 -19.31 11.69
C ALA A 382 -19.47 -18.29 10.99
N ALA A 383 -20.69 -18.06 11.49
CA ALA A 383 -21.66 -17.14 10.90
C ALA A 383 -21.35 -15.67 11.21
N PHE A 384 -21.02 -15.33 12.45
CA PHE A 384 -20.99 -13.94 12.96
C PHE A 384 -19.58 -13.47 13.35
N GLY A 385 -18.63 -14.38 13.50
CA GLY A 385 -17.26 -14.09 13.95
C GLY A 385 -17.16 -13.83 15.45
N VAL A 386 -15.94 -13.54 15.91
CA VAL A 386 -15.61 -13.20 17.31
C VAL A 386 -15.85 -11.71 17.63
N GLY A 387 -16.38 -10.95 16.69
CA GLY A 387 -16.60 -9.52 16.77
C GLY A 387 -15.41 -8.69 16.30
N LEU A 388 -15.70 -7.50 15.74
CA LEU A 388 -14.71 -6.59 15.18
C LEU A 388 -13.66 -6.20 16.22
N GLY A 389 -12.36 -6.32 15.85
CA GLY A 389 -11.24 -6.04 16.74
C GLY A 389 -10.90 -7.17 17.71
N GLY A 390 -11.68 -8.26 17.72
CA GLY A 390 -11.53 -9.37 18.67
C GLY A 390 -10.55 -10.46 18.27
N ALA A 391 -9.98 -10.42 17.06
CA ALA A 391 -9.13 -11.50 16.52
C ALA A 391 -7.92 -11.82 17.42
N GLY A 392 -7.18 -10.79 17.87
CA GLY A 392 -6.00 -10.99 18.73
C GLY A 392 -6.34 -11.57 20.08
N GLU A 393 -7.41 -11.11 20.72
CA GLU A 393 -7.89 -11.64 21.98
C GLU A 393 -8.36 -13.10 21.84
N ALA A 394 -9.06 -13.41 20.74
CA ALA A 394 -9.47 -14.76 20.43
C ALA A 394 -8.29 -15.73 20.27
N LEU A 395 -7.21 -15.29 19.60
CA LEU A 395 -5.99 -16.07 19.50
C LEU A 395 -5.34 -16.30 20.86
N TYR A 396 -5.28 -15.27 21.70
CA TYR A 396 -4.65 -15.32 23.02
C TYR A 396 -5.40 -16.23 23.98
N VAL A 397 -6.71 -16.08 24.10
CA VAL A 397 -7.56 -16.92 24.99
C VAL A 397 -7.51 -18.40 24.61
N ASN A 398 -7.33 -18.70 23.32
CA ASN A 398 -7.17 -20.07 22.84
C ASN A 398 -5.70 -20.56 22.88
N ASN A 399 -4.78 -19.86 23.54
CA ASN A 399 -3.35 -20.20 23.63
C ASN A 399 -2.65 -20.40 22.28
N LEU A 400 -3.09 -19.68 21.26
CA LEU A 400 -2.53 -19.74 19.89
C LEU A 400 -1.63 -18.53 19.58
N SER A 401 -1.59 -17.55 20.49
CA SER A 401 -0.74 -16.37 20.44
C SER A 401 -0.16 -16.04 21.81
N PRO A 402 1.08 -15.52 21.90
CA PRO A 402 1.71 -15.13 23.17
C PRO A 402 1.15 -13.83 23.76
N ALA A 403 0.42 -13.03 22.98
CA ALA A 403 -0.09 -11.73 23.40
C ALA A 403 -1.47 -11.41 22.82
N PRO A 404 -2.35 -10.72 23.58
CA PRO A 404 -3.71 -10.36 23.12
C PRO A 404 -3.72 -9.28 22.01
N LYS A 405 -2.60 -8.61 21.78
CA LYS A 405 -2.43 -7.60 20.73
C LYS A 405 -1.97 -8.17 19.38
N GLU A 406 -1.71 -9.48 19.32
CA GLU A 406 -1.26 -10.13 18.09
C GLU A 406 -2.31 -9.99 16.98
N ILE A 407 -1.85 -9.90 15.74
CA ILE A 407 -2.70 -9.75 14.58
C ILE A 407 -2.56 -10.96 13.66
N VAL A 408 -3.67 -11.39 13.09
CA VAL A 408 -3.65 -12.33 11.97
C VAL A 408 -3.05 -11.61 10.77
N GLN A 409 -1.83 -11.96 10.37
CA GLN A 409 -1.12 -11.28 9.28
C GLN A 409 -1.66 -11.66 7.89
N ASN A 410 -2.98 -11.71 7.78
CA ASN A 410 -3.76 -11.94 6.57
C ASN A 410 -5.11 -11.26 6.74
N GLN A 411 -5.38 -10.22 5.95
CA GLN A 411 -6.60 -9.42 6.09
C GLN A 411 -7.88 -10.22 5.85
N TYR A 412 -7.85 -11.20 4.96
CA TYR A 412 -9.05 -11.99 4.63
C TYR A 412 -9.44 -12.90 5.78
N VAL A 413 -8.45 -13.56 6.38
CA VAL A 413 -8.67 -14.41 7.57
C VAL A 413 -9.07 -13.54 8.76
N SER A 414 -8.47 -12.35 8.91
CA SER A 414 -8.85 -11.41 9.97
C SER A 414 -10.31 -11.00 9.86
N ILE A 415 -10.76 -10.57 8.66
CA ILE A 415 -12.16 -10.19 8.43
C ILE A 415 -13.09 -11.38 8.64
N LEU A 416 -12.73 -12.57 8.16
CA LEU A 416 -13.53 -13.78 8.31
C LEU A 416 -13.68 -14.14 9.80
N LEU A 417 -12.59 -14.12 10.56
CA LEU A 417 -12.59 -14.41 11.99
C LEU A 417 -13.40 -13.39 12.78
N GLU A 418 -13.25 -12.09 12.48
CA GLU A 418 -13.92 -11.02 13.22
C GLU A 418 -15.40 -10.86 12.89
N THR A 419 -15.80 -11.08 11.62
CA THR A 419 -17.14 -10.70 11.14
C THR A 419 -17.95 -11.88 10.61
N GLY A 420 -17.36 -13.06 10.58
CA GLY A 420 -17.96 -14.29 10.11
C GLY A 420 -18.32 -14.28 8.63
N PHE A 421 -19.03 -15.32 8.23
CA PHE A 421 -19.50 -15.49 6.84
C PHE A 421 -20.45 -14.36 6.41
N VAL A 422 -21.27 -13.84 7.35
CA VAL A 422 -22.18 -12.72 7.05
C VAL A 422 -21.40 -11.47 6.66
N GLY A 423 -20.37 -11.10 7.44
CA GLY A 423 -19.54 -9.93 7.15
C GLY A 423 -18.80 -10.05 5.83
N VAL A 424 -18.21 -11.22 5.56
CA VAL A 424 -17.52 -11.48 4.27
C VAL A 424 -18.50 -11.39 3.10
N SER A 425 -19.73 -11.92 3.23
CA SER A 425 -20.75 -11.82 2.17
C SER A 425 -21.11 -10.37 1.87
N LEU A 426 -21.30 -9.54 2.91
CA LEU A 426 -21.59 -8.11 2.73
C LEU A 426 -20.39 -7.34 2.13
N LEU A 427 -19.16 -7.71 2.49
CA LEU A 427 -17.95 -7.17 1.87
C LEU A 427 -17.91 -7.50 0.37
N ILE A 428 -18.19 -8.75 -0.01
CA ILE A 428 -18.26 -9.18 -1.43
C ILE A 428 -19.28 -8.34 -2.19
N VAL A 429 -20.48 -8.14 -1.64
CA VAL A 429 -21.50 -7.28 -2.23
C VAL A 429 -20.97 -5.86 -2.43
N THR A 430 -20.30 -5.29 -1.42
CA THR A 430 -19.71 -3.95 -1.49
C THR A 430 -18.64 -3.87 -2.57
N ILE A 431 -17.76 -4.86 -2.68
CA ILE A 431 -16.73 -4.96 -3.73
C ILE A 431 -17.37 -5.03 -5.13
N ILE A 432 -18.40 -5.87 -5.32
CA ILE A 432 -19.12 -5.97 -6.61
C ILE A 432 -19.71 -4.62 -7.02
N LEU A 433 -20.31 -3.90 -6.07
CA LEU A 433 -20.86 -2.56 -6.34
C LEU A 433 -19.75 -1.57 -6.70
N ALA A 434 -18.62 -1.60 -5.99
CA ALA A 434 -17.45 -0.75 -6.27
C ALA A 434 -16.90 -1.04 -7.68
N VAL A 435 -16.71 -2.29 -8.05
CA VAL A 435 -16.26 -2.70 -9.38
C VAL A 435 -17.23 -2.21 -10.46
N LYS A 436 -18.55 -2.37 -10.27
CA LYS A 436 -19.56 -1.85 -11.22
C LYS A 436 -19.45 -0.33 -11.40
N LEU A 437 -19.12 0.44 -10.35
CA LEU A 437 -18.91 1.87 -10.47
C LEU A 437 -17.60 2.21 -11.20
N ILE A 438 -16.52 1.51 -10.89
CA ILE A 438 -15.19 1.71 -11.47
C ILE A 438 -15.21 1.41 -12.97
N LEU A 439 -15.90 0.34 -13.41
CA LEU A 439 -16.00 -0.03 -14.81
C LEU A 439 -16.61 1.08 -15.69
N LYS A 440 -17.38 2.00 -15.10
CA LYS A 440 -17.96 3.16 -15.80
C LYS A 440 -16.98 4.35 -15.91
N GLN A 441 -15.82 4.30 -15.25
CA GLN A 441 -14.86 5.40 -15.25
C GLN A 441 -13.83 5.27 -16.37
N LYS A 442 -13.21 6.41 -16.76
CA LYS A 442 -12.17 6.43 -17.79
C LYS A 442 -10.86 5.78 -17.31
N SER A 443 -10.54 5.91 -16.03
CA SER A 443 -9.37 5.32 -15.37
C SER A 443 -9.59 3.89 -14.85
N ARG A 444 -10.64 3.20 -15.34
CA ARG A 444 -11.03 1.85 -14.87
C ARG A 444 -9.87 0.87 -14.82
N THR A 445 -9.06 0.80 -15.86
CA THR A 445 -7.91 -0.10 -15.95
C THR A 445 -6.92 0.16 -14.81
N LEU A 446 -6.55 1.43 -14.58
CA LEU A 446 -5.65 1.80 -13.49
C LEU A 446 -6.20 1.36 -12.13
N VAL A 447 -7.45 1.74 -11.84
CA VAL A 447 -8.03 1.50 -10.51
C VAL A 447 -8.27 0.02 -10.26
N LEU A 448 -8.73 -0.75 -11.24
CA LEU A 448 -8.91 -2.20 -11.10
C LEU A 448 -7.58 -2.91 -10.89
N CYS A 449 -6.53 -2.55 -11.65
CA CYS A 449 -5.21 -3.13 -11.46
C CYS A 449 -4.62 -2.78 -10.09
N LEU A 450 -4.83 -1.55 -9.61
CA LEU A 450 -4.41 -1.14 -8.27
C LEU A 450 -5.19 -1.91 -7.18
N MET A 451 -6.51 -2.09 -7.35
CA MET A 451 -7.30 -2.89 -6.40
C MET A 451 -6.85 -4.36 -6.39
N ILE A 452 -6.51 -4.95 -7.54
CA ILE A 452 -5.97 -6.31 -7.61
C ILE A 452 -4.61 -6.37 -6.92
N ALA A 453 -3.71 -5.39 -7.15
CA ALA A 453 -2.44 -5.31 -6.45
C ALA A 453 -2.64 -5.24 -4.93
N TYR A 454 -3.51 -4.36 -4.44
CA TYR A 454 -3.82 -4.29 -3.01
C TYR A 454 -4.47 -5.57 -2.48
N ALA A 455 -5.36 -6.21 -3.26
CA ALA A 455 -5.95 -7.48 -2.86
C ALA A 455 -4.87 -8.58 -2.67
N VAL A 456 -3.88 -8.66 -3.56
CA VAL A 456 -2.75 -9.58 -3.39
C VAL A 456 -1.92 -9.20 -2.16
N SER A 457 -1.62 -7.92 -1.97
CA SER A 457 -0.86 -7.43 -0.82
C SER A 457 -1.53 -7.80 0.52
N LEU A 458 -2.86 -7.71 0.62
CA LEU A 458 -3.64 -8.03 1.81
C LEU A 458 -3.63 -9.52 2.19
N CYS A 459 -3.11 -10.41 1.33
CA CYS A 459 -2.82 -11.79 1.72
C CYS A 459 -1.63 -11.90 2.69
N PHE A 460 -0.76 -10.87 2.71
CA PHE A 460 0.51 -10.90 3.44
C PHE A 460 0.52 -9.98 4.66
N PHE A 461 -0.49 -9.14 4.86
CA PHE A 461 -0.61 -8.28 6.03
C PHE A 461 -2.08 -7.89 6.31
N SER A 462 -2.33 -7.40 7.53
CA SER A 462 -3.62 -6.82 7.91
C SER A 462 -3.57 -5.30 7.77
N GLY A 463 -4.32 -4.76 6.80
CA GLY A 463 -4.30 -3.34 6.46
C GLY A 463 -5.26 -2.47 7.28
N LEU A 464 -6.30 -3.05 7.88
CA LEU A 464 -7.25 -2.34 8.73
C LEU A 464 -6.75 -2.34 10.20
N PRO A 465 -6.88 -1.20 10.89
CA PRO A 465 -7.39 0.09 10.46
C PRO A 465 -6.33 1.03 9.87
N ASN A 466 -5.06 0.67 9.84
CA ASN A 466 -3.93 1.59 9.66
C ASN A 466 -3.61 1.95 8.21
N ALA A 467 -3.82 1.03 7.26
CA ALA A 467 -3.45 1.24 5.85
C ALA A 467 -4.48 2.08 5.07
N LEU A 468 -4.73 3.32 5.49
CA LEU A 468 -5.73 4.22 4.91
C LEU A 468 -5.52 4.49 3.41
N HIS A 469 -4.27 4.43 2.94
CA HIS A 469 -3.91 4.63 1.54
C HIS A 469 -4.56 3.62 0.59
N ILE A 470 -4.77 2.37 1.04
CA ILE A 470 -5.41 1.31 0.24
C ILE A 470 -6.84 1.70 -0.17
N TYR A 471 -7.51 2.48 0.65
CA TYR A 471 -8.91 2.90 0.44
C TYR A 471 -9.01 4.27 -0.20
N LEU A 472 -8.21 5.24 0.27
CA LEU A 472 -8.31 6.64 -0.16
C LEU A 472 -7.69 6.89 -1.54
N LEU A 473 -6.54 6.28 -1.84
CA LEU A 473 -5.88 6.50 -3.14
C LEU A 473 -6.72 6.02 -4.33
N PRO A 474 -7.27 4.77 -4.36
CA PRO A 474 -8.15 4.35 -5.45
C PRO A 474 -9.37 5.24 -5.61
N ALA A 475 -9.96 5.74 -4.50
CA ALA A 475 -11.14 6.59 -4.53
C ALA A 475 -10.90 7.92 -5.27
N VAL A 476 -9.69 8.50 -5.19
CA VAL A 476 -9.34 9.73 -5.93
C VAL A 476 -8.83 9.40 -7.33
N LEU A 477 -7.98 8.37 -7.47
CA LEU A 477 -7.40 7.95 -8.75
C LEU A 477 -8.47 7.49 -9.77
N MET A 478 -9.64 7.09 -9.29
CA MET A 478 -10.81 6.76 -10.12
C MET A 478 -11.23 7.95 -11.02
N PHE A 479 -10.91 9.17 -10.66
CA PHE A 479 -11.29 10.37 -11.42
C PHE A 479 -10.16 10.94 -12.27
N LEU A 480 -8.98 10.29 -12.35
CA LEU A 480 -7.94 10.64 -13.32
C LEU A 480 -8.32 10.27 -14.73
#